data_4d356c6b8ca8045f7055c37cacabfca0
#
_entry.id   4d356c6b8ca8045f7055c37cacabfca0
#
_cell.length_a   1.000
_cell.length_b   1.000
_cell.length_c   1.000
_cell.angle_alpha   90.00
_cell.angle_beta   90.00
_cell.angle_gamma   90.00
#
_symmetry.space_group_name_H-M   'P 1'
#
loop_
_entity.id
_entity.type
_entity.pdbx_description
1 polymer ?
#
loop_
_entity_poly.entity_id
_entity_poly.type
_entity_poly.pdbx_seq_one_letter_code
_entity_poly.pdbx_strand_id
1 'polypeptide(L)'
;MMDRKKVLVTGGAGYIGSHVVQQLGEAGYDVVVYDNCSTGSPTAVLYGELIRGDLADIDKLYQVFAQHHFDTVLHFAASLIAPESVSRPLEYYANNTRNTLNLLRCCSAMGVNQLIFSSTAAVYGEPKENPVRETAETAPINPYGRSKLMSEWLLRDQGAISSLRYVILRYFNVAGADPRGNLGSMVEDATQLIRLACDAALRRRSKLNIFGTDFPTPDGTAIRDYIHVEDLASAHVAALRYLKQGGESQVLNCGYGRGHSVQQVIDRVRAIAQVDFPVIKTDRRPGDPASVVACADRIQSILGWRPLYDDLDTIIRSTLEWEMRRKTESLNQQRSLSLAMSAAS
;
A
#
# COMPACT_ATOMS: atom_id res chain seq x y z
N MET A 1 4.47 32.50 -13.58
CA MET A 1 4.19 31.05 -13.59
C MET A 1 4.28 30.61 -12.16
N MET A 2 3.21 30.06 -11.57
CA MET A 2 3.32 29.39 -10.27
C MET A 2 4.29 28.23 -10.44
N ASP A 3 5.32 28.21 -9.62
CA ASP A 3 6.33 27.16 -9.56
C ASP A 3 5.61 25.86 -9.21
N ARG A 4 5.32 25.03 -10.23
CA ARG A 4 4.63 23.74 -10.03
C ARG A 4 5.62 22.82 -9.34
N LYS A 5 5.41 22.62 -8.06
CA LYS A 5 6.26 21.76 -7.23
C LYS A 5 6.22 20.34 -7.76
N LYS A 6 7.38 19.86 -8.23
CA LYS A 6 7.53 18.55 -8.86
C LYS A 6 7.74 17.45 -7.83
N VAL A 7 6.97 16.37 -7.96
CA VAL A 7 6.94 15.26 -7.01
C VAL A 7 7.32 13.97 -7.73
N LEU A 8 8.30 13.25 -7.18
CA LEU A 8 8.61 11.88 -7.62
C LEU A 8 7.79 10.88 -6.80
N VAL A 9 7.10 9.98 -7.48
CA VAL A 9 6.39 8.84 -6.86
C VAL A 9 7.03 7.55 -7.36
N THR A 10 7.82 6.88 -6.50
CA THR A 10 8.37 5.56 -6.83
C THR A 10 7.35 4.49 -6.48
N GLY A 11 7.15 3.51 -7.36
CA GLY A 11 6.08 2.52 -7.19
C GLY A 11 4.68 3.07 -7.50
N GLY A 12 4.61 4.16 -8.28
CA GLY A 12 3.36 4.86 -8.59
C GLY A 12 2.45 4.14 -9.58
N ALA A 13 2.92 3.08 -10.25
CA ALA A 13 2.10 2.20 -11.08
C ALA A 13 1.48 1.03 -10.28
N GLY A 14 1.85 0.88 -8.99
CA GLY A 14 1.30 -0.12 -8.07
C GLY A 14 -0.05 0.29 -7.49
N TYR A 15 -0.67 -0.62 -6.71
CA TYR A 15 -2.01 -0.42 -6.15
C TYR A 15 -2.14 0.88 -5.35
N ILE A 16 -1.38 1.05 -4.27
CA ILE A 16 -1.48 2.25 -3.42
C ILE A 16 -0.91 3.48 -4.14
N GLY A 17 0.24 3.32 -4.80
CA GLY A 17 0.93 4.42 -5.48
C GLY A 17 0.08 5.09 -6.54
N SER A 18 -0.71 4.33 -7.32
CA SER A 18 -1.57 4.87 -8.38
C SER A 18 -2.71 5.75 -7.85
N HIS A 19 -3.32 5.37 -6.71
CA HIS A 19 -4.32 6.21 -6.04
C HIS A 19 -3.71 7.52 -5.51
N VAL A 20 -2.47 7.45 -5.01
CA VAL A 20 -1.74 8.67 -4.59
C VAL A 20 -1.40 9.54 -5.80
N VAL A 21 -0.92 8.96 -6.90
CA VAL A 21 -0.66 9.67 -8.16
C VAL A 21 -1.92 10.40 -8.66
N GLN A 22 -3.07 9.71 -8.64
CA GLN A 22 -4.36 10.31 -9.02
C GLN A 22 -4.69 11.52 -8.12
N GLN A 23 -4.66 11.37 -6.81
CA GLN A 23 -4.99 12.47 -5.89
C GLN A 23 -3.98 13.63 -5.97
N LEU A 24 -2.70 13.37 -6.22
CA LEU A 24 -1.69 14.41 -6.46
C LEU A 24 -1.97 15.16 -7.77
N GLY A 25 -2.29 14.43 -8.85
CA GLY A 25 -2.64 15.03 -10.14
C GLY A 25 -3.89 15.92 -10.05
N GLU A 26 -4.95 15.44 -9.39
CA GLU A 26 -6.18 16.19 -9.11
C GLU A 26 -5.91 17.43 -8.25
N ALA A 27 -4.94 17.37 -7.33
CA ALA A 27 -4.49 18.51 -6.53
C ALA A 27 -3.54 19.46 -7.28
N GLY A 28 -3.24 19.21 -8.56
CA GLY A 28 -2.44 20.09 -9.41
C GLY A 28 -0.92 20.00 -9.23
N TYR A 29 -0.41 18.92 -8.62
CA TYR A 29 1.02 18.65 -8.56
C TYR A 29 1.56 18.19 -9.92
N ASP A 30 2.82 18.52 -10.21
CA ASP A 30 3.57 17.97 -11.34
C ASP A 30 4.18 16.64 -10.89
N VAL A 31 3.59 15.52 -11.33
CA VAL A 31 3.94 14.19 -10.87
C VAL A 31 4.80 13.46 -11.89
N VAL A 32 5.91 12.90 -11.43
CA VAL A 32 6.70 11.91 -12.18
C VAL A 32 6.65 10.59 -11.43
N VAL A 33 6.26 9.54 -12.13
CA VAL A 33 6.22 8.17 -11.61
C VAL A 33 7.47 7.43 -12.06
N TYR A 34 8.20 6.81 -11.11
CA TYR A 34 9.33 5.92 -11.41
C TYR A 34 8.97 4.51 -10.94
N ASP A 35 8.80 3.59 -11.88
CA ASP A 35 8.31 2.23 -11.61
C ASP A 35 8.89 1.24 -12.63
N ASN A 36 9.29 0.05 -12.20
CA ASN A 36 9.72 -1.01 -13.10
C ASN A 36 8.56 -1.81 -13.69
N CYS A 37 7.33 -1.57 -13.20
CA CYS A 37 6.10 -2.24 -13.57
C CYS A 37 6.15 -3.78 -13.39
N SER A 38 6.91 -4.27 -12.40
CA SER A 38 6.99 -5.71 -12.11
C SER A 38 5.70 -6.29 -11.53
N THR A 39 4.95 -5.48 -10.78
CA THR A 39 3.66 -5.83 -10.18
C THR A 39 2.58 -4.78 -10.45
N GLY A 40 2.98 -3.57 -10.80
CA GLY A 40 2.12 -2.47 -11.19
C GLY A 40 1.76 -2.50 -12.70
N SER A 41 0.80 -1.67 -13.08
CA SER A 41 0.38 -1.50 -14.48
C SER A 41 0.62 -0.06 -14.96
N PRO A 42 1.22 0.14 -16.14
CA PRO A 42 1.30 1.46 -16.76
C PRO A 42 -0.06 2.15 -16.92
N THR A 43 -1.13 1.38 -17.13
CA THR A 43 -2.50 1.91 -17.28
C THR A 43 -3.09 2.47 -15.99
N ALA A 44 -2.49 2.15 -14.82
CA ALA A 44 -2.88 2.70 -13.54
C ALA A 44 -2.29 4.12 -13.30
N VAL A 45 -1.37 4.58 -14.14
CA VAL A 45 -0.81 5.94 -14.05
C VAL A 45 -1.70 6.89 -14.82
N LEU A 46 -2.68 7.48 -14.14
CA LEU A 46 -3.67 8.39 -14.76
C LEU A 46 -3.17 9.83 -14.87
N TYR A 47 -2.16 10.21 -14.12
CA TYR A 47 -1.58 11.56 -14.09
C TYR A 47 -0.06 11.51 -14.10
N GLY A 48 0.53 12.52 -14.72
CA GLY A 48 1.98 12.69 -14.76
C GLY A 48 2.69 11.82 -15.80
N GLU A 49 4.01 11.82 -15.72
CA GLU A 49 4.90 11.08 -16.61
C GLU A 49 5.31 9.77 -15.96
N LEU A 50 5.20 8.64 -16.68
CA LEU A 50 5.74 7.35 -16.25
C LEU A 50 7.13 7.12 -16.86
N ILE A 51 8.14 7.08 -15.99
CA ILE A 51 9.50 6.65 -16.33
C ILE A 51 9.68 5.21 -15.87
N ARG A 52 9.81 4.28 -16.81
CA ARG A 52 10.11 2.89 -16.48
C ARG A 52 11.55 2.74 -16.01
N GLY A 53 11.76 2.27 -14.79
CA GLY A 53 13.10 2.04 -14.24
C GLY A 53 13.06 1.30 -12.92
N ASP A 54 14.17 0.66 -12.59
CA ASP A 54 14.36 -0.04 -11.32
C ASP A 54 15.21 0.81 -10.38
N LEU A 55 14.87 0.86 -9.09
CA LEU A 55 15.66 1.56 -8.07
C LEU A 55 17.04 0.91 -7.83
N ALA A 56 17.24 -0.32 -8.33
CA ALA A 56 18.55 -0.97 -8.33
C ALA A 56 19.50 -0.34 -9.37
N ASP A 57 18.96 0.26 -10.45
CA ASP A 57 19.73 1.01 -11.45
C ASP A 57 19.95 2.46 -10.95
N ILE A 58 20.99 2.60 -10.15
CA ILE A 58 21.31 3.88 -9.53
C ILE A 58 21.71 4.97 -10.55
N ASP A 59 22.33 4.60 -11.64
CA ASP A 59 22.79 5.55 -12.65
C ASP A 59 21.60 6.17 -13.38
N LYS A 60 20.63 5.34 -13.77
CA LYS A 60 19.36 5.82 -14.35
C LYS A 60 18.58 6.68 -13.35
N LEU A 61 18.55 6.28 -12.08
CA LEU A 61 17.87 7.05 -11.04
C LEU A 61 18.50 8.44 -10.90
N TYR A 62 19.85 8.54 -10.88
CA TYR A 62 20.54 9.85 -10.88
C TYR A 62 20.21 10.71 -12.10
N GLN A 63 20.15 10.12 -13.29
CA GLN A 63 19.76 10.84 -14.52
C GLN A 63 18.35 11.44 -14.39
N VAL A 64 17.39 10.65 -13.88
CA VAL A 64 16.01 11.11 -13.65
C VAL A 64 15.98 12.27 -12.65
N PHE A 65 16.70 12.18 -11.55
CA PHE A 65 16.78 13.27 -10.57
C PHE A 65 17.41 14.54 -11.16
N ALA A 66 18.49 14.41 -11.93
CA ALA A 66 19.15 15.54 -12.58
C ALA A 66 18.26 16.23 -13.63
N GLN A 67 17.45 15.45 -14.35
CA GLN A 67 16.56 15.97 -15.40
C GLN A 67 15.34 16.70 -14.84
N HIS A 68 14.77 16.24 -13.73
CA HIS A 68 13.44 16.69 -13.29
C HIS A 68 13.45 17.66 -12.11
N HIS A 69 14.52 17.71 -11.29
CA HIS A 69 14.64 18.60 -10.12
C HIS A 69 13.45 18.49 -9.15
N PHE A 70 13.35 17.36 -8.44
CA PHE A 70 12.23 17.09 -7.53
C PHE A 70 12.32 17.89 -6.22
N ASP A 71 11.18 18.38 -5.73
CA ASP A 71 11.04 18.97 -4.39
C ASP A 71 10.82 17.92 -3.31
N THR A 72 10.07 16.85 -3.66
CA THR A 72 9.61 15.85 -2.71
C THR A 72 9.58 14.47 -3.38
N VAL A 73 9.84 13.43 -2.59
CA VAL A 73 9.70 12.02 -3.00
C VAL A 73 8.65 11.33 -2.14
N LEU A 74 7.74 10.59 -2.80
CA LEU A 74 6.87 9.61 -2.15
C LEU A 74 7.34 8.20 -2.56
N HIS A 75 7.69 7.38 -1.58
CA HIS A 75 8.35 6.09 -1.83
C HIS A 75 7.44 4.91 -1.50
N PHE A 76 6.88 4.27 -2.55
CA PHE A 76 6.02 3.07 -2.46
C PHE A 76 6.70 1.81 -2.99
N ALA A 77 7.68 1.94 -3.90
CA ALA A 77 8.32 0.79 -4.55
C ALA A 77 8.92 -0.18 -3.53
N ALA A 78 8.35 -1.37 -3.41
CA ALA A 78 8.79 -2.41 -2.50
C ALA A 78 8.15 -3.77 -2.82
N SER A 79 8.81 -4.87 -2.46
CA SER A 79 8.19 -6.18 -2.31
C SER A 79 7.39 -6.22 -1.00
N LEU A 80 6.16 -6.78 -1.02
CA LEU A 80 5.18 -6.58 0.08
C LEU A 80 4.56 -7.87 0.63
N ILE A 81 4.85 -9.05 0.06
CA ILE A 81 4.23 -10.32 0.44
C ILE A 81 5.00 -10.95 1.61
N ALA A 82 4.48 -10.78 2.83
CA ALA A 82 5.15 -11.25 4.04
C ALA A 82 5.50 -12.75 4.04
N PRO A 83 4.60 -13.70 3.63
CA PRO A 83 4.97 -15.11 3.50
C PRO A 83 6.09 -15.37 2.49
N GLU A 84 6.10 -14.70 1.35
CA GLU A 84 7.17 -14.83 0.35
C GLU A 84 8.51 -14.36 0.91
N SER A 85 8.53 -13.32 1.73
CA SER A 85 9.76 -12.80 2.34
C SER A 85 10.50 -13.85 3.17
N VAL A 86 9.78 -14.82 3.74
CA VAL A 86 10.39 -15.90 4.55
C VAL A 86 11.18 -16.87 3.65
N SER A 87 10.69 -17.15 2.45
CA SER A 87 11.37 -18.03 1.49
C SER A 87 12.43 -17.32 0.65
N ARG A 88 12.32 -15.98 0.48
CA ARG A 88 13.21 -15.16 -0.37
C ARG A 88 13.79 -13.93 0.38
N PRO A 89 14.37 -14.07 1.58
CA PRO A 89 14.70 -12.94 2.45
C PRO A 89 15.71 -11.97 1.83
N LEU A 90 16.73 -12.47 1.13
CA LEU A 90 17.76 -11.61 0.53
C LEU A 90 17.21 -10.71 -0.56
N GLU A 91 16.22 -11.18 -1.33
CA GLU A 91 15.55 -10.38 -2.35
C GLU A 91 14.74 -9.23 -1.71
N TYR A 92 14.10 -9.49 -0.56
CA TYR A 92 13.39 -8.45 0.19
C TYR A 92 14.34 -7.39 0.74
N TYR A 93 15.48 -7.77 1.30
CA TYR A 93 16.49 -6.79 1.72
C TYR A 93 17.10 -6.03 0.54
N ALA A 94 17.38 -6.70 -0.57
CA ALA A 94 17.88 -6.05 -1.77
C ALA A 94 16.86 -5.06 -2.35
N ASN A 95 15.61 -5.47 -2.51
CA ASN A 95 14.59 -4.64 -3.12
C ASN A 95 14.08 -3.52 -2.19
N ASN A 96 13.84 -3.82 -0.91
CA ASN A 96 13.24 -2.83 -0.02
C ASN A 96 14.31 -1.94 0.65
N THR A 97 15.37 -2.52 1.23
CA THR A 97 16.34 -1.76 2.01
C THR A 97 17.42 -1.13 1.14
N ARG A 98 18.12 -1.93 0.31
CA ARG A 98 19.18 -1.40 -0.56
C ARG A 98 18.64 -0.37 -1.55
N ASN A 99 17.47 -0.61 -2.14
CA ASN A 99 16.89 0.31 -3.11
C ASN A 99 16.39 1.61 -2.43
N THR A 100 15.91 1.55 -1.18
CA THR A 100 15.68 2.77 -0.37
C THR A 100 16.98 3.53 -0.13
N LEU A 101 18.09 2.84 0.15
CA LEU A 101 19.41 3.49 0.29
C LEU A 101 19.82 4.20 -1.01
N ASN A 102 19.63 3.55 -2.19
CA ASN A 102 19.91 4.17 -3.49
C ASN A 102 19.10 5.45 -3.69
N LEU A 103 17.80 5.39 -3.37
CA LEU A 103 16.91 6.57 -3.44
C LEU A 103 17.38 7.69 -2.53
N LEU A 104 17.75 7.41 -1.29
CA LEU A 104 18.26 8.40 -0.34
C LEU A 104 19.58 9.03 -0.79
N ARG A 105 20.47 8.26 -1.43
CA ARG A 105 21.69 8.79 -2.04
C ARG A 105 21.39 9.82 -3.14
N CYS A 106 20.42 9.51 -4.01
CA CYS A 106 19.98 10.46 -5.04
C CYS A 106 19.33 11.71 -4.43
N CYS A 107 18.45 11.55 -3.42
CA CYS A 107 17.86 12.68 -2.70
C CYS A 107 18.94 13.58 -2.09
N SER A 108 19.92 13.01 -1.41
CA SER A 108 21.00 13.75 -0.77
C SER A 108 21.86 14.50 -1.80
N ALA A 109 22.26 13.84 -2.89
CA ALA A 109 23.12 14.44 -3.92
C ALA A 109 22.42 15.55 -4.70
N MET A 110 21.09 15.49 -4.87
CA MET A 110 20.29 16.43 -5.66
C MET A 110 19.52 17.45 -4.80
N GLY A 111 19.76 17.46 -3.47
CA GLY A 111 19.17 18.45 -2.57
C GLY A 111 17.67 18.25 -2.29
N VAL A 112 17.12 17.06 -2.54
CA VAL A 112 15.75 16.72 -2.17
C VAL A 112 15.67 16.52 -0.66
N ASN A 113 14.91 17.36 0.02
CA ASN A 113 14.86 17.41 1.49
C ASN A 113 13.50 17.07 2.09
N GLN A 114 12.59 16.50 1.31
CA GLN A 114 11.28 16.03 1.78
C GLN A 114 10.99 14.62 1.24
N LEU A 115 10.65 13.68 2.14
CA LEU A 115 10.34 12.32 1.76
C LEU A 115 9.17 11.76 2.58
N ILE A 116 8.18 11.19 1.90
CA ILE A 116 7.11 10.41 2.51
C ILE A 116 7.37 8.93 2.23
N PHE A 117 7.47 8.13 3.30
CA PHE A 117 7.80 6.71 3.21
C PHE A 117 6.61 5.83 3.56
N SER A 118 6.27 4.97 2.64
CA SER A 118 5.25 3.93 2.78
C SER A 118 5.80 2.76 3.60
N SER A 119 5.62 2.80 4.94
CA SER A 119 5.99 1.75 5.87
C SER A 119 4.81 0.82 6.17
N THR A 120 4.85 0.04 7.23
CA THR A 120 3.89 -1.03 7.52
C THR A 120 3.74 -1.27 9.02
N ALA A 121 2.55 -1.69 9.46
CA ALA A 121 2.33 -2.22 10.81
C ALA A 121 3.14 -3.50 11.10
N ALA A 122 3.63 -4.20 10.08
CA ALA A 122 4.47 -5.39 10.26
C ALA A 122 5.80 -5.11 10.99
N VAL A 123 6.21 -3.83 11.12
CA VAL A 123 7.39 -3.44 11.93
C VAL A 123 7.19 -3.72 13.42
N TYR A 124 5.95 -3.76 13.91
CA TYR A 124 5.64 -4.05 15.31
C TYR A 124 5.74 -5.53 15.68
N GLY A 125 5.58 -6.43 14.70
CA GLY A 125 5.51 -7.88 14.97
C GLY A 125 4.26 -8.23 15.77
N GLU A 126 4.43 -8.81 16.96
CA GLU A 126 3.38 -9.13 17.93
C GLU A 126 3.34 -8.03 19.02
N PRO A 127 2.53 -6.99 18.87
CA PRO A 127 2.50 -5.89 19.81
C PRO A 127 1.92 -6.34 21.17
N LYS A 128 2.53 -5.86 22.27
CA LYS A 128 2.09 -6.16 23.64
C LYS A 128 0.79 -5.44 24.01
N GLU A 129 0.55 -4.29 23.36
CA GLU A 129 -0.63 -3.45 23.60
C GLU A 129 -1.39 -3.23 22.29
N ASN A 130 -2.69 -3.19 22.34
CA ASN A 130 -3.58 -2.97 21.22
C ASN A 130 -4.76 -2.09 21.67
N PRO A 131 -5.03 -0.94 21.04
CA PRO A 131 -4.41 -0.40 19.81
C PRO A 131 -2.93 -0.04 19.94
N VAL A 132 -2.16 -0.30 18.87
CA VAL A 132 -0.71 -0.08 18.80
C VAL A 132 -0.39 1.39 18.63
N ARG A 133 0.47 1.94 19.50
CA ARG A 133 1.00 3.31 19.38
C ARG A 133 2.33 3.32 18.63
N GLU A 134 2.70 4.48 18.07
CA GLU A 134 3.99 4.64 17.37
C GLU A 134 5.20 4.49 18.28
N THR A 135 5.02 4.65 19.58
CA THR A 135 6.02 4.44 20.64
C THR A 135 6.20 2.97 21.02
N ALA A 136 5.34 2.07 20.50
CA ALA A 136 5.48 0.65 20.76
C ALA A 136 6.80 0.10 20.21
N GLU A 137 7.30 -0.93 20.88
CA GLU A 137 8.50 -1.66 20.44
C GLU A 137 8.34 -2.15 18.99
N THR A 138 9.38 -1.99 18.18
CA THR A 138 9.43 -2.53 16.83
C THR A 138 10.23 -3.83 16.83
N ALA A 139 9.54 -4.96 16.68
CA ALA A 139 10.12 -6.30 16.70
C ALA A 139 9.57 -7.16 15.55
N PRO A 140 9.88 -6.83 14.28
CA PRO A 140 9.29 -7.50 13.13
C PRO A 140 9.67 -8.98 13.07
N ILE A 141 8.67 -9.83 12.84
CA ILE A 141 8.80 -11.31 12.88
C ILE A 141 9.14 -11.94 11.53
N ASN A 142 9.12 -11.15 10.44
CA ASN A 142 9.44 -11.63 9.10
C ASN A 142 10.38 -10.67 8.36
N PRO A 143 11.07 -11.13 7.29
CA PRO A 143 12.01 -10.30 6.53
C PRO A 143 11.37 -9.09 5.86
N TYR A 144 10.10 -9.14 5.46
CA TYR A 144 9.37 -7.98 4.95
C TYR A 144 9.32 -6.85 5.99
N GLY A 145 8.82 -7.13 7.20
CA GLY A 145 8.77 -6.15 8.29
C GLY A 145 10.16 -5.63 8.66
N ARG A 146 11.18 -6.52 8.72
CA ARG A 146 12.58 -6.14 8.98
C ARG A 146 13.12 -5.21 7.90
N SER A 147 12.91 -5.51 6.62
CA SER A 147 13.38 -4.67 5.51
C SER A 147 12.75 -3.27 5.53
N LYS A 148 11.48 -3.16 5.89
CA LYS A 148 10.80 -1.87 6.06
C LYS A 148 11.34 -1.11 7.27
N LEU A 149 11.56 -1.76 8.41
CA LEU A 149 12.15 -1.14 9.60
C LEU A 149 13.58 -0.64 9.34
N MET A 150 14.41 -1.42 8.64
CA MET A 150 15.73 -0.97 8.21
C MET A 150 15.66 0.28 7.32
N SER A 151 14.66 0.36 6.44
CA SER A 151 14.44 1.56 5.63
C SER A 151 14.01 2.77 6.50
N GLU A 152 13.21 2.56 7.55
CA GLU A 152 12.91 3.62 8.53
C GLU A 152 14.16 4.11 9.24
N TRP A 153 15.09 3.21 9.62
CA TRP A 153 16.38 3.60 10.24
C TRP A 153 17.22 4.44 9.29
N LEU A 154 17.36 4.05 8.01
CA LEU A 154 18.07 4.85 7.01
C LEU A 154 17.53 6.27 6.90
N LEU A 155 16.20 6.44 6.92
CA LEU A 155 15.57 7.76 6.90
C LEU A 155 15.86 8.58 8.16
N ARG A 156 15.77 7.95 9.33
CA ARG A 156 16.05 8.60 10.61
C ARG A 156 17.50 9.06 10.72
N ASP A 157 18.45 8.18 10.37
CA ASP A 157 19.88 8.48 10.42
C ASP A 157 20.23 9.60 9.43
N GLN A 158 19.70 9.54 8.19
CA GLN A 158 19.91 10.60 7.21
C GLN A 158 19.27 11.92 7.65
N GLY A 159 18.07 11.90 8.21
CA GLY A 159 17.40 13.09 8.72
C GLY A 159 18.11 13.72 9.91
N ALA A 160 18.80 12.94 10.74
CA ALA A 160 19.56 13.45 11.89
C ALA A 160 20.81 14.26 11.51
N ILE A 161 21.38 14.02 10.32
CA ILE A 161 22.64 14.65 9.87
C ILE A 161 22.46 15.60 8.67
N SER A 162 21.23 15.80 8.19
CA SER A 162 20.94 16.61 7.01
C SER A 162 19.65 17.42 7.18
N SER A 163 19.29 18.20 6.15
CA SER A 163 18.02 18.93 6.09
C SER A 163 16.83 18.04 5.67
N LEU A 164 17.00 16.73 5.53
CA LEU A 164 15.93 15.82 5.15
C LEU A 164 14.85 15.77 6.23
N ARG A 165 13.64 16.12 5.87
CA ARG A 165 12.42 15.91 6.68
C ARG A 165 11.59 14.81 6.05
N TYR A 166 11.02 13.95 6.88
CA TYR A 166 10.28 12.82 6.40
C TYR A 166 8.98 12.59 7.19
N VAL A 167 8.01 11.98 6.52
CA VAL A 167 6.88 11.35 7.20
C VAL A 167 6.88 9.87 6.85
N ILE A 168 7.00 9.03 7.87
CA ILE A 168 6.89 7.58 7.77
C ILE A 168 5.46 7.20 8.13
N LEU A 169 4.71 6.62 7.19
CA LEU A 169 3.34 6.12 7.43
C LEU A 169 3.38 4.61 7.61
N ARG A 170 3.11 4.15 8.84
CA ARG A 170 2.93 2.73 9.18
C ARG A 170 1.46 2.39 9.01
N TYR A 171 1.07 1.90 7.85
CA TYR A 171 -0.33 1.55 7.59
C TYR A 171 -0.59 0.06 7.81
N PHE A 172 -1.87 -0.26 7.99
CA PHE A 172 -2.38 -1.57 8.36
C PHE A 172 -2.89 -2.29 7.09
N ASN A 173 -4.03 -2.97 7.15
CA ASN A 173 -4.50 -3.77 6.03
C ASN A 173 -5.25 -2.93 5.01
N VAL A 174 -4.64 -2.70 3.84
CA VAL A 174 -5.23 -1.87 2.78
C VAL A 174 -6.17 -2.67 1.91
N ALA A 175 -7.36 -2.11 1.63
CA ALA A 175 -8.33 -2.67 0.71
C ALA A 175 -9.20 -1.56 0.10
N GLY A 176 -10.16 -1.90 -0.76
CA GLY A 176 -10.98 -0.93 -1.47
C GLY A 176 -10.47 -0.61 -2.87
N ALA A 177 -11.20 0.24 -3.56
CA ALA A 177 -10.89 0.75 -4.89
C ALA A 177 -11.48 2.16 -5.03
N ASP A 178 -11.02 2.92 -6.03
CA ASP A 178 -11.62 4.22 -6.36
C ASP A 178 -13.13 4.08 -6.57
N PRO A 179 -13.99 4.78 -5.81
CA PRO A 179 -15.44 4.71 -5.96
C PRO A 179 -15.93 5.09 -7.37
N ARG A 180 -15.15 5.88 -8.11
CA ARG A 180 -15.43 6.22 -9.51
C ARG A 180 -15.06 5.06 -10.47
N GLY A 181 -14.33 4.07 -9.98
CA GLY A 181 -13.94 2.88 -10.71
C GLY A 181 -12.79 3.07 -11.70
N ASN A 182 -11.97 4.09 -11.52
CA ASN A 182 -10.80 4.31 -12.37
C ASN A 182 -9.61 3.45 -11.94
N LEU A 183 -9.47 3.19 -10.64
CA LEU A 183 -8.35 2.50 -10.03
C LEU A 183 -8.78 1.46 -8.99
N GLY A 184 -7.96 0.44 -8.85
CA GLY A 184 -8.05 -0.59 -7.84
C GLY A 184 -6.89 -1.57 -7.96
N SER A 185 -6.89 -2.62 -7.16
CA SER A 185 -5.80 -3.60 -7.22
C SER A 185 -5.81 -4.37 -8.54
N MET A 186 -4.70 -4.32 -9.27
CA MET A 186 -4.47 -5.06 -10.52
C MET A 186 -3.64 -6.34 -10.32
N VAL A 187 -3.20 -6.60 -9.10
CA VAL A 187 -2.39 -7.79 -8.77
C VAL A 187 -3.22 -9.05 -9.01
N GLU A 188 -2.71 -10.00 -9.81
CA GLU A 188 -3.43 -11.25 -10.10
C GLU A 188 -3.43 -12.19 -8.89
N ASP A 189 -2.25 -12.42 -8.31
CA ASP A 189 -2.07 -13.30 -7.15
C ASP A 189 -2.22 -12.51 -5.83
N ALA A 190 -3.42 -11.96 -5.61
CA ALA A 190 -3.72 -11.22 -4.40
C ALA A 190 -3.66 -12.12 -3.16
N THR A 191 -3.18 -11.56 -2.06
CA THR A 191 -3.10 -12.25 -0.75
C THR A 191 -3.97 -11.60 0.33
N GLN A 192 -4.55 -10.43 0.01
CA GLN A 192 -5.36 -9.66 0.94
C GLN A 192 -6.74 -10.29 1.16
N LEU A 193 -7.15 -10.44 2.43
CA LEU A 193 -8.38 -11.14 2.80
C LEU A 193 -9.63 -10.63 2.07
N ILE A 194 -9.88 -9.32 2.09
CA ILE A 194 -11.10 -8.74 1.48
C ILE A 194 -11.13 -9.05 -0.02
N ARG A 195 -10.00 -8.93 -0.72
CA ARG A 195 -9.90 -9.27 -2.13
C ARG A 195 -10.19 -10.76 -2.39
N LEU A 196 -9.56 -11.66 -1.60
CA LEU A 196 -9.77 -13.09 -1.73
C LEU A 196 -11.21 -13.51 -1.44
N ALA A 197 -11.87 -12.87 -0.47
CA ALA A 197 -13.27 -13.10 -0.15
C ALA A 197 -14.20 -12.60 -1.27
N CYS A 198 -13.92 -11.45 -1.88
CA CYS A 198 -14.62 -10.95 -3.05
C CYS A 198 -14.44 -11.89 -4.26
N ASP A 199 -13.23 -12.41 -4.50
CA ASP A 199 -12.98 -13.38 -5.55
C ASP A 199 -13.75 -14.70 -5.33
N ALA A 200 -13.91 -15.15 -4.07
CA ALA A 200 -14.73 -16.30 -3.73
C ALA A 200 -16.23 -16.03 -3.98
N ALA A 201 -16.72 -14.86 -3.59
CA ALA A 201 -18.11 -14.43 -3.86
C ALA A 201 -18.41 -14.32 -5.37
N LEU A 202 -17.43 -13.89 -6.17
CA LEU A 202 -17.52 -13.82 -7.64
C LEU A 202 -17.25 -15.15 -8.36
N ARG A 203 -17.07 -16.25 -7.58
CA ARG A 203 -16.78 -17.60 -8.09
C ARG A 203 -15.48 -17.70 -8.91
N ARG A 204 -14.50 -16.83 -8.63
CA ARG A 204 -13.15 -16.91 -9.20
C ARG A 204 -12.26 -17.86 -8.38
N ARG A 205 -12.66 -18.12 -7.14
CA ARG A 205 -12.03 -19.09 -6.23
C ARG A 205 -13.09 -20.07 -5.75
N SER A 206 -12.72 -21.33 -5.71
CA SER A 206 -13.60 -22.40 -5.23
C SER A 206 -13.80 -22.39 -3.71
N LYS A 207 -12.84 -21.82 -2.97
CA LYS A 207 -12.84 -21.78 -1.49
C LYS A 207 -11.97 -20.64 -0.97
N LEU A 208 -12.24 -20.21 0.26
CA LEU A 208 -11.41 -19.28 1.03
C LEU A 208 -10.85 -20.01 2.26
N ASN A 209 -9.58 -19.81 2.59
CA ASN A 209 -8.98 -20.38 3.79
C ASN A 209 -8.96 -19.36 4.94
N ILE A 210 -9.38 -19.79 6.14
CA ILE A 210 -9.14 -19.09 7.41
C ILE A 210 -7.92 -19.76 8.07
N PHE A 211 -6.90 -18.96 8.38
CA PHE A 211 -5.67 -19.42 9.01
C PHE A 211 -5.71 -19.12 10.51
N GLY A 212 -5.97 -20.17 11.30
CA GLY A 212 -6.15 -20.08 12.75
C GLY A 212 -7.58 -19.71 13.16
N THR A 213 -8.16 -20.56 14.02
CA THR A 213 -9.49 -20.35 14.62
C THR A 213 -9.45 -20.51 16.13
N ASP A 214 -8.27 -20.45 16.70
CA ASP A 214 -7.94 -20.67 18.11
C ASP A 214 -7.17 -19.51 18.73
N PHE A 215 -7.19 -18.31 18.08
CA PHE A 215 -6.62 -17.09 18.63
C PHE A 215 -7.42 -16.65 19.87
N PRO A 216 -6.79 -15.96 20.85
CA PRO A 216 -7.48 -15.36 22.00
C PRO A 216 -8.28 -14.11 21.59
N THR A 217 -9.25 -14.30 20.71
CA THR A 217 -10.15 -13.28 20.16
C THR A 217 -11.61 -13.77 20.30
N PRO A 218 -12.62 -12.89 20.20
CA PRO A 218 -14.02 -13.27 20.46
C PRO A 218 -14.55 -14.42 19.60
N ASP A 219 -14.10 -14.57 18.36
CA ASP A 219 -14.52 -15.65 17.45
C ASP A 219 -13.38 -16.62 17.07
N GLY A 220 -12.24 -16.49 17.74
CA GLY A 220 -11.07 -17.33 17.53
C GLY A 220 -10.24 -16.96 16.30
N THR A 221 -10.67 -16.01 15.47
CA THR A 221 -9.94 -15.59 14.27
C THR A 221 -9.15 -14.29 14.49
N ALA A 222 -8.10 -14.07 13.70
CA ALA A 222 -7.24 -12.90 13.86
C ALA A 222 -7.99 -11.58 13.59
N ILE A 223 -7.66 -10.52 14.35
CA ILE A 223 -8.25 -9.19 14.22
C ILE A 223 -7.26 -8.25 13.53
N ARG A 224 -7.75 -7.47 12.54
CA ARG A 224 -6.97 -6.50 11.78
C ARG A 224 -7.73 -5.20 11.60
N ASP A 225 -6.97 -4.11 11.49
CA ASP A 225 -7.47 -2.79 11.10
C ASP A 225 -7.42 -2.68 9.57
N TYR A 226 -8.56 -2.45 8.94
CA TYR A 226 -8.69 -2.33 7.49
C TYR A 226 -8.87 -0.87 7.11
N ILE A 227 -8.01 -0.37 6.23
CA ILE A 227 -8.04 1.00 5.73
C ILE A 227 -8.38 1.01 4.24
N HIS A 228 -9.28 1.92 3.84
CA HIS A 228 -9.58 2.15 2.44
C HIS A 228 -8.41 2.79 1.72
N VAL A 229 -8.12 2.33 0.50
CA VAL A 229 -6.96 2.80 -0.28
C VAL A 229 -7.03 4.31 -0.57
N GLU A 230 -8.22 4.87 -0.78
CA GLU A 230 -8.40 6.32 -1.00
C GLU A 230 -8.07 7.14 0.26
N ASP A 231 -8.45 6.65 1.43
CA ASP A 231 -8.09 7.30 2.69
C ASP A 231 -6.59 7.21 2.96
N LEU A 232 -5.97 6.07 2.65
CA LEU A 232 -4.52 5.97 2.73
C LEU A 232 -3.82 6.92 1.74
N ALA A 233 -4.33 7.03 0.51
CA ALA A 233 -3.80 7.99 -0.46
C ALA A 233 -3.93 9.43 0.05
N SER A 234 -5.10 9.80 0.61
CA SER A 234 -5.31 11.12 1.21
C SER A 234 -4.37 11.42 2.38
N ALA A 235 -4.02 10.39 3.19
CA ALA A 235 -3.03 10.52 4.26
C ALA A 235 -1.62 10.86 3.72
N HIS A 236 -1.21 10.26 2.59
CA HIS A 236 0.06 10.60 1.94
C HIS A 236 0.07 12.03 1.39
N VAL A 237 -1.05 12.47 0.80
CA VAL A 237 -1.20 13.87 0.34
C VAL A 237 -1.19 14.84 1.52
N ALA A 238 -1.83 14.50 2.64
CA ALA A 238 -1.78 15.29 3.87
C ALA A 238 -0.34 15.38 4.44
N ALA A 239 0.40 14.27 4.43
CA ALA A 239 1.81 14.23 4.83
C ALA A 239 2.69 15.14 3.95
N LEU A 240 2.46 15.13 2.63
CA LEU A 240 3.14 16.02 1.70
C LEU A 240 2.86 17.49 2.03
N ARG A 241 1.59 17.86 2.25
CA ARG A 241 1.19 19.23 2.61
C ARG A 241 1.82 19.67 3.92
N TYR A 242 1.84 18.78 4.92
CA TYR A 242 2.46 19.02 6.21
C TYR A 242 3.96 19.34 6.08
N LEU A 243 4.74 18.54 5.34
CA LEU A 243 6.16 18.82 5.11
C LEU A 243 6.39 20.12 4.34
N LYS A 244 5.55 20.41 3.33
CA LYS A 244 5.62 21.69 2.57
C LYS A 244 5.34 22.93 3.42
N GLN A 245 4.55 22.79 4.47
CA GLN A 245 4.28 23.85 5.45
C GLN A 245 5.38 24.00 6.52
N GLY A 246 6.47 23.26 6.39
CA GLY A 246 7.58 23.31 7.33
C GLY A 246 7.50 22.31 8.48
N GLY A 247 6.60 21.32 8.41
CA GLY A 247 6.42 20.30 9.44
C GLY A 247 7.68 19.47 9.69
N GLU A 248 7.88 19.06 10.94
CA GLU A 248 9.01 18.24 11.38
C GLU A 248 8.85 16.78 10.98
N SER A 249 9.97 16.02 11.01
CA SER A 249 9.94 14.58 10.72
C SER A 249 9.02 13.82 11.68
N GLN A 250 8.19 12.92 11.13
CA GLN A 250 7.19 12.17 11.88
C GLN A 250 7.20 10.69 11.52
N VAL A 251 6.82 9.84 12.51
CA VAL A 251 6.38 8.46 12.30
C VAL A 251 4.93 8.39 12.77
N LEU A 252 4.03 7.95 11.90
CA LEU A 252 2.59 7.98 12.16
C LEU A 252 1.96 6.65 11.76
N ASN A 253 1.09 6.13 12.62
CA ASN A 253 0.21 5.02 12.27
C ASN A 253 -0.91 5.53 11.36
N CYS A 254 -1.23 4.78 10.32
CA CYS A 254 -2.32 5.09 9.40
C CYS A 254 -3.30 3.91 9.34
N GLY A 255 -4.36 4.03 10.12
CA GLY A 255 -5.47 3.08 10.26
C GLY A 255 -6.67 3.80 10.86
N TYR A 256 -7.74 3.06 11.14
CA TYR A 256 -8.96 3.66 11.68
C TYR A 256 -9.09 3.49 13.21
N GLY A 257 -8.24 2.66 13.81
CA GLY A 257 -8.37 2.32 15.22
C GLY A 257 -9.53 1.36 15.50
N ARG A 258 -10.03 0.68 14.47
CA ARG A 258 -11.13 -0.29 14.57
C ARG A 258 -10.68 -1.62 14.01
N GLY A 259 -10.74 -2.66 14.85
CA GLY A 259 -10.38 -4.01 14.45
C GLY A 259 -11.59 -4.81 13.98
N HIS A 260 -11.41 -5.55 12.88
CA HIS A 260 -12.37 -6.53 12.41
C HIS A 260 -11.70 -7.90 12.31
N SER A 261 -12.41 -8.94 12.80
CA SER A 261 -11.91 -10.31 12.71
C SER A 261 -12.01 -10.85 11.28
N VAL A 262 -11.22 -11.88 10.98
CA VAL A 262 -11.29 -12.57 9.69
C VAL A 262 -12.70 -13.10 9.43
N GLN A 263 -13.35 -13.67 10.46
CA GLN A 263 -14.72 -14.18 10.34
C GLN A 263 -15.72 -13.06 10.06
N GLN A 264 -15.64 -11.92 10.76
CA GLN A 264 -16.49 -10.75 10.51
C GLN A 264 -16.37 -10.24 9.07
N VAL A 265 -15.16 -10.16 8.53
CA VAL A 265 -14.94 -9.74 7.13
C VAL A 265 -15.64 -10.70 6.17
N ILE A 266 -15.49 -12.02 6.38
CA ILE A 266 -16.11 -13.04 5.53
C ILE A 266 -17.63 -12.93 5.56
N ASP A 267 -18.20 -12.80 6.75
CA ASP A 267 -19.66 -12.70 6.92
C ASP A 267 -20.21 -11.41 6.27
N ARG A 268 -19.47 -10.30 6.37
CA ARG A 268 -19.86 -9.05 5.69
C ARG A 268 -19.78 -9.18 4.16
N VAL A 269 -18.73 -9.83 3.63
CA VAL A 269 -18.63 -10.08 2.17
C VAL A 269 -19.79 -10.94 1.67
N ARG A 270 -20.16 -12.02 2.40
CA ARG A 270 -21.32 -12.85 2.06
C ARG A 270 -22.61 -12.05 2.06
N ALA A 271 -22.83 -11.23 3.09
CA ALA A 271 -24.03 -10.41 3.22
C ALA A 271 -24.13 -9.35 2.10
N ILE A 272 -23.03 -8.68 1.76
CA ILE A 272 -23.00 -7.65 0.72
C ILE A 272 -23.15 -8.26 -0.67
N ALA A 273 -22.44 -9.34 -0.96
CA ALA A 273 -22.53 -10.03 -2.25
C ALA A 273 -23.78 -10.86 -2.42
N GLN A 274 -24.54 -11.13 -1.34
CA GLN A 274 -25.68 -12.06 -1.29
C GLN A 274 -25.32 -13.45 -1.84
N VAL A 275 -24.11 -13.91 -1.59
CA VAL A 275 -23.58 -15.19 -2.06
C VAL A 275 -22.86 -15.89 -0.90
N ASP A 276 -23.21 -17.15 -0.68
CA ASP A 276 -22.41 -18.03 0.17
C ASP A 276 -21.32 -18.71 -0.64
N PHE A 277 -20.15 -18.88 -0.02
CA PHE A 277 -18.99 -19.53 -0.61
C PHE A 277 -18.26 -20.40 0.43
N PRO A 278 -17.62 -21.49 0.00
CA PRO A 278 -16.94 -22.42 0.90
C PRO A 278 -15.76 -21.75 1.63
N VAL A 279 -15.69 -22.01 2.94
CA VAL A 279 -14.59 -21.57 3.81
C VAL A 279 -13.96 -22.78 4.47
N ILE A 280 -12.64 -22.89 4.38
CA ILE A 280 -11.85 -23.98 4.98
C ILE A 280 -11.05 -23.39 6.14
N LYS A 281 -11.23 -23.98 7.32
CA LYS A 281 -10.42 -23.67 8.51
C LYS A 281 -9.11 -24.44 8.43
N THR A 282 -7.99 -23.76 8.62
CA THR A 282 -6.64 -24.33 8.60
C THR A 282 -5.86 -23.86 9.83
N ASP A 283 -4.71 -24.46 10.09
CA ASP A 283 -3.82 -24.06 11.18
C ASP A 283 -3.34 -22.62 11.02
N ARG A 284 -2.88 -22.01 12.12
CA ARG A 284 -2.28 -20.67 12.13
C ARG A 284 -1.09 -20.61 11.18
N ARG A 285 -0.90 -19.48 10.52
CA ARG A 285 0.37 -19.18 9.86
C ARG A 285 1.42 -18.87 10.94
N PRO A 286 2.65 -19.36 10.82
CA PRO A 286 3.71 -18.98 11.73
C PRO A 286 3.90 -17.47 11.75
N GLY A 287 3.93 -16.87 12.95
CA GLY A 287 4.12 -15.44 13.09
C GLY A 287 2.92 -14.57 12.73
N ASP A 288 1.69 -15.09 12.73
CA ASP A 288 0.49 -14.29 12.52
C ASP A 288 -0.06 -13.83 13.89
N PRO A 289 -0.02 -12.52 14.23
CA PRO A 289 -0.45 -12.03 15.53
C PRO A 289 -1.98 -12.12 15.69
N ALA A 290 -2.44 -12.32 16.94
CA ALA A 290 -3.86 -12.41 17.24
C ALA A 290 -4.64 -11.14 16.89
N SER A 291 -4.08 -9.98 17.20
CA SER A 291 -4.74 -8.69 16.96
C SER A 291 -3.72 -7.58 16.67
N VAL A 292 -3.95 -6.80 15.62
CA VAL A 292 -3.13 -5.62 15.28
C VAL A 292 -4.04 -4.50 14.78
N VAL A 293 -4.25 -3.49 15.64
CA VAL A 293 -5.13 -2.34 15.39
C VAL A 293 -4.37 -1.04 15.68
N ALA A 294 -4.53 -0.03 14.84
CA ALA A 294 -3.82 1.23 14.96
C ALA A 294 -4.32 2.07 16.15
N CYS A 295 -3.41 2.76 16.85
CA CYS A 295 -3.78 4.01 17.51
C CYS A 295 -3.58 5.14 16.49
N ALA A 296 -4.68 5.76 16.02
CA ALA A 296 -4.67 6.75 14.94
C ALA A 296 -4.71 8.22 15.44
N ASP A 297 -4.55 8.47 16.73
CA ASP A 297 -4.67 9.80 17.32
C ASP A 297 -3.63 10.79 16.76
N ARG A 298 -2.39 10.31 16.57
CA ARG A 298 -1.29 11.17 16.11
C ARG A 298 -1.44 11.62 14.68
N ILE A 299 -1.83 10.77 13.75
CA ILE A 299 -2.01 11.17 12.35
C ILE A 299 -3.13 12.21 12.23
N GLN A 300 -4.19 12.07 13.01
CA GLN A 300 -5.29 13.03 13.04
C GLN A 300 -4.87 14.38 13.62
N SER A 301 -4.13 14.38 14.73
CA SER A 301 -3.69 15.62 15.40
C SER A 301 -2.60 16.35 14.63
N ILE A 302 -1.64 15.63 14.06
CA ILE A 302 -0.46 16.22 13.39
C ILE A 302 -0.76 16.63 11.95
N LEU A 303 -1.41 15.77 11.18
CA LEU A 303 -1.70 16.04 9.77
C LEU A 303 -3.08 16.68 9.54
N GLY A 304 -3.94 16.74 10.56
CA GLY A 304 -5.35 17.11 10.40
C GLY A 304 -6.14 16.14 9.53
N TRP A 305 -5.56 14.95 9.27
CA TRP A 305 -6.18 13.96 8.40
C TRP A 305 -7.48 13.41 8.98
N ARG A 306 -8.49 13.29 8.14
CA ARG A 306 -9.79 12.70 8.47
C ARG A 306 -10.16 11.70 7.38
N PRO A 307 -10.43 10.42 7.73
CA PRO A 307 -10.88 9.43 6.76
C PRO A 307 -12.30 9.75 6.27
N LEU A 308 -12.61 9.36 5.04
CA LEU A 308 -13.93 9.49 4.40
C LEU A 308 -14.61 8.14 4.18
N TYR A 309 -13.86 7.04 4.20
CA TYR A 309 -14.30 5.70 3.85
C TYR A 309 -14.08 4.70 5.00
N ASP A 310 -14.21 5.15 6.26
CA ASP A 310 -13.85 4.40 7.47
C ASP A 310 -14.88 3.33 7.90
N ASP A 311 -15.61 2.81 6.95
CA ASP A 311 -16.62 1.76 7.12
C ASP A 311 -16.24 0.50 6.36
N LEU A 312 -16.29 -0.67 7.02
CA LEU A 312 -15.93 -1.96 6.43
C LEU A 312 -16.80 -2.31 5.20
N ASP A 313 -18.08 -1.97 5.25
CA ASP A 313 -18.99 -2.25 4.14
C ASP A 313 -18.60 -1.44 2.90
N THR A 314 -18.23 -0.19 3.07
CA THR A 314 -17.73 0.69 2.00
C THR A 314 -16.45 0.13 1.37
N ILE A 315 -15.51 -0.34 2.19
CA ILE A 315 -14.27 -0.99 1.72
C ILE A 315 -14.61 -2.25 0.89
N ILE A 316 -15.52 -3.09 1.40
CA ILE A 316 -15.91 -4.32 0.72
C ILE A 316 -16.66 -4.02 -0.60
N ARG A 317 -17.62 -3.09 -0.60
CA ARG A 317 -18.38 -2.72 -1.79
C ARG A 317 -17.48 -2.21 -2.90
N SER A 318 -16.61 -1.24 -2.62
CA SER A 318 -15.67 -0.70 -3.61
C SER A 318 -14.74 -1.78 -4.18
N THR A 319 -14.25 -2.70 -3.32
CA THR A 319 -13.45 -3.85 -3.78
C THR A 319 -14.26 -4.76 -4.70
N LEU A 320 -15.49 -5.12 -4.30
CA LEU A 320 -16.36 -6.03 -5.06
C LEU A 320 -16.73 -5.44 -6.42
N GLU A 321 -17.10 -4.17 -6.46
CA GLU A 321 -17.46 -3.45 -7.70
C GLU A 321 -16.27 -3.38 -8.66
N TRP A 322 -15.07 -3.08 -8.16
CA TRP A 322 -13.84 -3.10 -8.96
C TRP A 322 -13.60 -4.47 -9.58
N GLU A 323 -13.70 -5.53 -8.77
CA GLU A 323 -13.50 -6.88 -9.26
C GLU A 323 -14.55 -7.30 -10.29
N MET A 324 -15.81 -6.89 -10.15
CA MET A 324 -16.85 -7.14 -11.14
C MET A 324 -16.51 -6.48 -12.48
N ARG A 325 -16.05 -5.23 -12.49
CA ARG A 325 -15.63 -4.49 -13.69
C ARG A 325 -14.47 -5.18 -14.40
N ARG A 326 -13.41 -5.54 -13.67
CA ARG A 326 -12.25 -6.28 -14.23
C ARG A 326 -12.66 -7.56 -14.93
N LYS A 327 -13.63 -8.30 -14.39
CA LYS A 327 -14.14 -9.51 -15.02
C LYS A 327 -14.80 -9.20 -16.36
N THR A 328 -15.60 -8.15 -16.42
CA THR A 328 -16.32 -7.75 -17.65
C THR A 328 -15.35 -7.33 -18.75
N GLU A 329 -14.31 -6.54 -18.39
CA GLU A 329 -13.29 -6.09 -19.34
C GLU A 329 -12.48 -7.26 -19.91
N SER A 330 -12.03 -8.19 -19.05
CA SER A 330 -11.31 -9.40 -19.49
C SER A 330 -12.15 -10.25 -20.46
N LEU A 331 -13.44 -10.45 -20.18
CA LEU A 331 -14.34 -11.19 -21.06
C LEU A 331 -14.56 -10.47 -22.41
N ASN A 332 -14.65 -9.15 -22.41
CA ASN A 332 -14.80 -8.36 -23.62
C ASN A 332 -13.52 -8.40 -24.48
N GLN A 333 -12.33 -8.33 -23.87
CA GLN A 333 -11.05 -8.48 -24.57
C GLN A 333 -10.90 -9.87 -25.20
N GLN A 334 -11.26 -10.93 -24.47
CA GLN A 334 -11.23 -12.30 -25.02
C GLN A 334 -12.19 -12.48 -26.20
N ARG A 335 -13.39 -11.93 -26.11
CA ARG A 335 -14.36 -11.95 -27.22
C ARG A 335 -13.85 -11.19 -28.45
N SER A 336 -13.28 -10.01 -28.25
CA SER A 336 -12.70 -9.20 -29.34
C SER A 336 -11.56 -9.90 -30.05
N LEU A 337 -10.66 -10.56 -29.28
CA LEU A 337 -9.57 -11.36 -29.83
C LEU A 337 -10.07 -12.58 -30.62
N SER A 338 -11.08 -13.29 -30.09
CA SER A 338 -11.69 -14.44 -30.75
C SER A 338 -12.36 -14.05 -32.08
N LEU A 339 -13.06 -12.91 -32.10
CA LEU A 339 -13.66 -12.38 -33.33
C LEU A 339 -12.63 -11.94 -34.36
N ALA A 340 -11.54 -11.31 -33.92
CA ALA A 340 -10.43 -10.92 -34.81
C ALA A 340 -9.72 -12.13 -35.44
N MET A 341 -9.51 -13.20 -34.66
CA MET A 341 -8.93 -14.46 -35.15
C MET A 341 -9.85 -15.18 -36.13
N SER A 342 -11.18 -15.18 -35.90
CA SER A 342 -12.15 -15.80 -36.82
C SER A 342 -12.39 -14.99 -38.10
N ALA A 343 -12.08 -13.71 -38.12
CA ALA A 343 -12.14 -12.86 -39.33
C ALA A 343 -10.86 -12.93 -40.19
N ALA A 344 -9.77 -13.46 -39.67
CA ALA A 344 -8.49 -13.61 -40.32
C ALA A 344 -8.28 -15.05 -40.88
N SER A 345 -9.17 -15.98 -40.57
CA SER A 345 -9.25 -17.34 -41.12
C SER A 345 -10.32 -17.44 -42.22
#